data_ccca6440104d899cc572a0cdd938349f
#
_entry.id   ccca6440104d899cc572a0cdd938349f
#
_cell.length_a   1.000
_cell.length_b   1.000
_cell.length_c   1.000
_cell.angle_alpha   90.00
_cell.angle_beta   90.00
_cell.angle_gamma   90.00
#
_symmetry.space_group_name_H-M   'P 1'
#
loop_
_entity.id
_entity.type
_entity.pdbx_description
1 polymer ?
#
loop_
_entity_poly.entity_id
_entity_poly.type
_entity_poly.pdbx_seq_one_letter_code
_entity_poly.pdbx_strand_id
1 'polypeptide(L)'
;GVGAIAVVRARIAEPAARPLEFEEDGRQIVVKPRQAGVWVNAEKTVDPLLAGRFQWIADLLGTDRTNVEPVVIVDEEKMVRQIAVFERLLTTTPVESSLSVNGKSVDYSPGRQGKTVDVDEFTNSIRSLVTEPRAKVDVPVIVEEPTVSVASAEDANALALSAISGPVKVAAGSAVATIPAAVIGDALSFGVVNGEYVPSLDATVLYEAVSEDLQGSEKPRNARFKVRKDGSI
;
A
#
# COMPACT_ATOMS: atom_id res chain seq x y z
N GLY A 1 -48.01 8.73 16.10
CA GLY A 1 -47.31 8.69 14.80
C GLY A 1 -46.53 9.95 14.50
N VAL A 2 -47.18 11.08 14.28
CA VAL A 2 -46.51 12.32 13.74
C VAL A 2 -45.45 12.86 14.70
N GLY A 3 -45.69 12.84 16.01
CA GLY A 3 -44.73 13.31 17.01
C GLY A 3 -43.44 12.46 17.06
N ALA A 4 -43.56 11.13 16.95
CA ALA A 4 -42.39 10.24 16.96
C ALA A 4 -41.54 10.42 15.71
N ILE A 5 -42.17 10.57 14.53
CA ILE A 5 -41.46 10.88 13.28
C ILE A 5 -40.71 12.20 13.38
N ALA A 6 -41.33 13.23 13.98
CA ALA A 6 -40.65 14.53 14.18
C ALA A 6 -39.42 14.43 15.09
N VAL A 7 -39.52 13.63 16.18
CA VAL A 7 -38.37 13.39 17.09
C VAL A 7 -37.27 12.63 16.40
N VAL A 8 -37.55 11.55 15.66
CA VAL A 8 -36.53 10.79 14.91
C VAL A 8 -35.89 11.66 13.84
N ARG A 9 -36.67 12.50 13.15
CA ARG A 9 -36.17 13.44 12.17
C ARG A 9 -35.17 14.39 12.79
N ALA A 10 -35.52 15.05 13.88
CA ALA A 10 -34.68 16.06 14.52
C ALA A 10 -33.44 15.45 15.21
N ARG A 11 -33.57 14.28 15.85
CA ARG A 11 -32.48 13.69 16.64
C ARG A 11 -31.59 12.72 15.88
N ILE A 12 -32.05 12.16 14.79
CA ILE A 12 -31.30 11.14 14.03
C ILE A 12 -31.11 11.57 12.58
N ALA A 13 -32.18 11.86 11.84
CA ALA A 13 -32.09 12.10 10.40
C ALA A 13 -31.38 13.43 10.05
N GLU A 14 -31.59 14.50 10.82
CA GLU A 14 -30.90 15.78 10.60
C GLU A 14 -29.39 15.71 10.95
N PRO A 15 -28.97 15.15 12.10
CA PRO A 15 -27.57 14.91 12.36
C PRO A 15 -26.91 13.99 11.34
N ALA A 16 -27.59 12.93 10.90
CA ALA A 16 -27.12 12.00 9.87
C ALA A 16 -26.98 12.63 8.47
N ALA A 17 -27.61 13.78 8.23
CA ALA A 17 -27.47 14.52 6.98
C ALA A 17 -26.28 15.48 6.93
N ARG A 18 -25.52 15.59 8.05
CA ARG A 18 -24.32 16.45 8.09
C ARG A 18 -23.27 15.92 7.13
N PRO A 19 -22.44 16.85 6.57
CA PRO A 19 -21.33 16.44 5.73
C PRO A 19 -20.38 15.51 6.49
N LEU A 20 -19.92 14.47 5.80
CA LEU A 20 -18.89 13.54 6.28
C LEU A 20 -17.54 14.02 5.75
N GLU A 21 -16.55 13.99 6.61
CA GLU A 21 -15.18 14.40 6.26
C GLU A 21 -14.29 13.16 6.14
N PHE A 22 -13.70 13.01 4.97
CA PHE A 22 -12.70 12.00 4.67
C PHE A 22 -11.37 12.68 4.42
N GLU A 23 -10.28 11.98 4.69
CA GLU A 23 -8.92 12.45 4.43
C GLU A 23 -8.14 11.39 3.66
N GLU A 24 -7.38 11.82 2.64
CA GLU A 24 -6.44 10.96 1.91
C GLU A 24 -5.27 11.82 1.42
N ASP A 25 -4.04 11.41 1.77
CA ASP A 25 -2.79 12.11 1.43
C ASP A 25 -2.81 13.62 1.76
N GLY A 26 -3.40 13.99 2.92
CA GLY A 26 -3.54 15.37 3.35
C GLY A 26 -4.61 16.16 2.59
N ARG A 27 -5.38 15.53 1.71
CA ARG A 27 -6.53 16.12 1.04
C ARG A 27 -7.80 15.83 1.81
N GLN A 28 -8.54 16.89 2.11
CA GLN A 28 -9.84 16.76 2.75
C GLN A 28 -10.94 16.63 1.71
N ILE A 29 -11.75 15.60 1.85
CA ILE A 29 -12.88 15.29 0.97
C ILE A 29 -14.16 15.36 1.78
N VAL A 30 -15.10 16.17 1.33
CA VAL A 30 -16.38 16.37 2.01
C VAL A 30 -17.50 15.70 1.23
N VAL A 31 -18.14 14.70 1.84
CA VAL A 31 -19.27 13.97 1.28
C VAL A 31 -20.55 14.40 1.96
N LYS A 32 -21.52 14.87 1.19
CA LYS A 32 -22.89 15.11 1.69
C LYS A 32 -23.71 13.83 1.51
N PRO A 33 -24.11 13.16 2.59
CA PRO A 33 -24.75 11.83 2.51
C PRO A 33 -25.93 11.77 1.53
N ARG A 34 -26.81 12.78 1.55
CA ARG A 34 -27.95 12.85 0.61
C ARG A 34 -27.54 12.98 -0.86
N GLN A 35 -26.43 13.66 -1.13
CA GLN A 35 -25.91 13.76 -2.50
C GLN A 35 -25.27 12.44 -2.95
N ALA A 36 -24.66 11.73 -2.00
CA ALA A 36 -24.17 10.38 -2.20
C ALA A 36 -25.26 9.32 -2.23
N GLY A 37 -26.53 9.68 -2.10
CA GLY A 37 -27.64 8.73 -2.14
C GLY A 37 -27.92 8.01 -0.82
N VAL A 38 -27.40 8.50 0.32
CA VAL A 38 -27.58 7.88 1.64
C VAL A 38 -28.34 8.81 2.57
N TRP A 39 -29.39 8.29 3.21
CA TRP A 39 -30.14 9.05 4.21
C TRP A 39 -30.91 8.14 5.18
N VAL A 40 -31.18 8.65 6.36
CA VAL A 40 -32.06 7.98 7.33
C VAL A 40 -33.51 8.26 6.98
N ASN A 41 -34.31 7.20 6.87
CA ASN A 41 -35.74 7.29 6.69
C ASN A 41 -36.46 7.29 8.06
N ALA A 42 -36.88 8.46 8.50
CA ALA A 42 -37.50 8.63 9.81
C ALA A 42 -38.86 7.86 9.93
N GLU A 43 -39.59 7.73 8.84
CA GLU A 43 -40.88 7.02 8.82
C GLU A 43 -40.65 5.52 9.01
N LYS A 44 -39.81 4.91 8.19
CA LYS A 44 -39.44 3.50 8.30
C LYS A 44 -38.74 3.15 9.62
N THR A 45 -38.00 4.10 10.19
CA THR A 45 -37.38 3.93 11.51
C THR A 45 -38.43 3.83 12.62
N VAL A 46 -39.54 4.56 12.50
CA VAL A 46 -40.61 4.58 13.51
C VAL A 46 -41.66 3.45 13.30
N ASP A 47 -41.81 2.96 12.07
CA ASP A 47 -42.86 1.93 11.75
C ASP A 47 -42.85 0.71 12.68
N PRO A 48 -41.69 0.07 13.02
CA PRO A 48 -41.66 -1.05 13.94
C PRO A 48 -42.14 -0.69 15.35
N LEU A 49 -41.91 0.55 15.78
CA LEU A 49 -42.32 1.05 17.08
C LEU A 49 -43.82 1.30 17.15
N LEU A 50 -44.44 1.61 16.02
CA LEU A 50 -45.92 1.83 15.94
C LEU A 50 -46.71 0.52 15.86
N ALA A 51 -46.07 -0.57 15.40
CA ALA A 51 -46.69 -1.90 15.33
C ALA A 51 -46.87 -2.56 16.72
N GLY A 52 -46.07 -2.22 17.70
CA GLY A 52 -46.16 -2.63 19.09
C GLY A 52 -47.06 -1.67 19.89
N ARG A 53 -48.34 -1.95 19.98
CA ARG A 53 -49.37 -1.19 20.67
C ARG A 53 -48.86 -0.41 21.91
N PHE A 54 -48.63 0.90 21.79
CA PHE A 54 -48.49 1.91 22.87
C PHE A 54 -47.47 1.66 24.00
N GLN A 55 -46.80 0.54 24.06
CA GLN A 55 -45.81 0.21 25.10
C GLN A 55 -44.60 1.14 25.06
N TRP A 56 -44.21 1.57 23.88
CA TRP A 56 -43.12 2.49 23.65
C TRP A 56 -43.33 3.94 24.17
N ILE A 57 -44.61 4.35 24.36
CA ILE A 57 -44.90 5.69 24.93
C ILE A 57 -44.55 5.72 26.41
N ALA A 58 -44.74 4.62 27.13
CA ALA A 58 -44.35 4.50 28.53
C ALA A 58 -42.81 4.53 28.68
N ASP A 59 -42.10 3.87 27.77
CA ASP A 59 -40.64 3.84 27.73
C ASP A 59 -40.01 5.17 27.26
N LEU A 60 -40.70 5.93 26.43
CA LEU A 60 -40.26 7.24 25.96
C LEU A 60 -40.42 8.34 27.04
N LEU A 61 -41.34 8.17 27.95
CA LEU A 61 -41.64 9.15 29.01
C LEU A 61 -40.94 8.86 30.33
N GLY A 62 -40.32 7.71 30.49
CA GLY A 62 -39.65 7.34 31.72
C GLY A 62 -38.66 6.21 31.57
N THR A 63 -37.44 6.48 31.75
CA THR A 63 -36.30 5.69 32.28
C THR A 63 -35.57 4.70 31.43
N ASP A 64 -36.05 4.18 30.31
CA ASP A 64 -35.20 3.33 29.47
C ASP A 64 -35.01 3.95 28.08
N ARG A 65 -33.71 4.10 27.67
CA ARG A 65 -33.35 4.54 26.33
C ARG A 65 -33.66 3.43 25.35
N THR A 66 -34.83 3.50 24.74
CA THR A 66 -35.15 2.61 23.61
C THR A 66 -34.10 2.85 22.51
N ASN A 67 -33.20 1.91 22.33
CA ASN A 67 -32.20 1.98 21.26
C ASN A 67 -32.89 1.72 19.94
N VAL A 68 -33.27 2.80 19.24
CA VAL A 68 -33.91 2.72 17.94
C VAL A 68 -32.87 2.67 16.88
N GLU A 69 -32.73 1.54 16.21
CA GLU A 69 -31.83 1.39 15.09
C GLU A 69 -32.37 2.17 13.88
N PRO A 70 -31.61 3.14 13.35
CA PRO A 70 -32.07 3.96 12.22
C PRO A 70 -32.10 3.17 10.92
N VAL A 71 -33.21 3.26 10.19
CA VAL A 71 -33.33 2.66 8.86
C VAL A 71 -32.64 3.57 7.83
N VAL A 72 -31.48 3.13 7.35
CA VAL A 72 -30.72 3.81 6.30
C VAL A 72 -31.22 3.35 4.94
N ILE A 73 -31.52 4.32 4.07
CA ILE A 73 -31.84 4.08 2.66
C ILE A 73 -30.62 4.43 1.82
N VAL A 74 -30.32 3.59 0.84
CA VAL A 74 -29.25 3.81 -0.13
C VAL A 74 -29.84 3.84 -1.53
N ASP A 75 -29.55 4.90 -2.25
CA ASP A 75 -29.79 5.03 -3.69
C ASP A 75 -28.48 4.63 -4.40
N GLU A 76 -28.44 3.39 -4.86
CA GLU A 76 -27.22 2.79 -5.44
C GLU A 76 -26.70 3.56 -6.65
N GLU A 77 -27.60 4.09 -7.50
CA GLU A 77 -27.16 4.85 -8.68
C GLU A 77 -26.45 6.16 -8.30
N LYS A 78 -26.94 6.86 -7.27
CA LYS A 78 -26.26 8.07 -6.79
C LYS A 78 -24.97 7.74 -6.10
N MET A 79 -24.93 6.65 -5.34
CA MET A 79 -23.71 6.18 -4.68
C MET A 79 -22.62 5.87 -5.71
N VAL A 80 -22.93 5.06 -6.72
CA VAL A 80 -21.98 4.72 -7.79
C VAL A 80 -21.45 5.96 -8.50
N ARG A 81 -22.34 6.91 -8.83
CA ARG A 81 -21.90 8.19 -9.45
C ARG A 81 -20.97 9.00 -8.55
N GLN A 82 -21.23 9.02 -7.25
CA GLN A 82 -20.40 9.76 -6.30
C GLN A 82 -19.05 9.08 -6.12
N ILE A 83 -19.03 7.76 -6.00
CA ILE A 83 -17.79 6.97 -5.88
C ILE A 83 -16.92 7.15 -7.14
N ALA A 84 -17.51 7.12 -8.34
CA ALA A 84 -16.77 7.34 -9.58
C ALA A 84 -16.06 8.71 -9.63
N VAL A 85 -16.59 9.73 -8.95
CA VAL A 85 -15.89 11.01 -8.79
C VAL A 85 -14.64 10.86 -7.92
N PHE A 86 -14.74 10.12 -6.81
CA PHE A 86 -13.62 9.89 -5.90
C PHE A 86 -12.55 9.00 -6.53
N GLU A 87 -12.95 7.92 -7.22
CA GLU A 87 -12.03 7.08 -7.98
C GLU A 87 -11.19 7.94 -8.95
N ARG A 88 -11.84 8.81 -9.70
CA ARG A 88 -11.12 9.70 -10.65
C ARG A 88 -10.14 10.65 -9.97
N LEU A 89 -10.43 11.09 -8.75
CA LEU A 89 -9.61 12.05 -8.02
C LEU A 89 -8.47 11.41 -7.24
N LEU A 90 -8.65 10.17 -6.78
CA LEU A 90 -7.77 9.50 -5.84
C LEU A 90 -7.00 8.33 -6.44
N THR A 91 -7.50 7.73 -7.53
CA THR A 91 -6.79 6.64 -8.19
C THR A 91 -5.50 7.13 -8.81
N THR A 92 -4.42 6.47 -8.47
CA THR A 92 -3.10 6.67 -9.07
C THR A 92 -2.58 5.32 -9.56
N THR A 93 -2.01 5.29 -10.77
CA THR A 93 -1.36 4.08 -11.29
C THR A 93 0.01 3.91 -10.64
N PRO A 94 0.45 2.66 -10.40
CA PRO A 94 1.81 2.39 -9.98
C PRO A 94 2.82 2.94 -10.99
N VAL A 95 3.94 3.41 -10.50
CA VAL A 95 5.08 3.84 -11.35
C VAL A 95 6.18 2.82 -11.16
N GLU A 96 6.63 2.21 -12.26
CA GLU A 96 7.72 1.25 -12.23
C GLU A 96 9.04 1.92 -11.87
N SER A 97 9.85 1.22 -11.09
CA SER A 97 11.24 1.61 -10.85
C SER A 97 12.12 1.24 -12.03
N SER A 98 13.21 1.97 -12.24
CA SER A 98 14.27 1.56 -13.14
C SER A 98 15.62 1.66 -12.45
N LEU A 99 16.47 0.67 -12.68
CA LEU A 99 17.81 0.60 -12.13
C LEU A 99 18.77 0.08 -13.21
N SER A 100 19.83 0.83 -13.48
CA SER A 100 20.94 0.39 -14.34
C SER A 100 22.26 0.84 -13.77
N VAL A 101 23.29 0.04 -13.97
CA VAL A 101 24.68 0.34 -13.54
C VAL A 101 25.57 0.37 -14.77
N ASN A 102 26.40 1.38 -14.86
CA ASN A 102 27.36 1.52 -15.96
C ASN A 102 28.63 2.17 -15.41
N GLY A 103 29.69 1.41 -15.39
CA GLY A 103 30.96 1.86 -14.80
C GLY A 103 30.82 2.29 -13.34
N LYS A 104 31.04 3.56 -13.07
CA LYS A 104 30.89 4.15 -11.72
C LYS A 104 29.58 4.89 -11.52
N SER A 105 28.63 4.72 -12.39
CA SER A 105 27.34 5.41 -12.34
C SER A 105 26.21 4.44 -12.08
N VAL A 106 25.29 4.83 -11.20
CA VAL A 106 24.01 4.15 -10.98
C VAL A 106 22.92 5.10 -11.45
N ASP A 107 22.15 4.66 -12.45
CA ASP A 107 20.95 5.33 -12.91
C ASP A 107 19.76 4.68 -12.23
N TYR A 108 19.13 5.40 -11.31
CA TYR A 108 18.01 4.92 -10.53
C TYR A 108 16.83 5.90 -10.60
N SER A 109 15.67 5.38 -10.99
CA SER A 109 14.40 6.08 -10.88
C SER A 109 13.50 5.30 -9.91
N PRO A 110 13.06 5.93 -8.79
CA PRO A 110 12.27 5.25 -7.79
C PRO A 110 10.88 4.91 -8.31
N GLY A 111 10.42 3.71 -8.00
CA GLY A 111 9.04 3.32 -8.20
C GLY A 111 8.11 4.02 -7.20
N ARG A 112 6.81 3.97 -7.46
CA ARG A 112 5.77 4.44 -6.56
C ARG A 112 4.57 3.50 -6.61
N GLN A 113 4.00 3.24 -5.45
CA GLN A 113 2.75 2.52 -5.33
C GLN A 113 1.60 3.28 -6.00
N GLY A 114 0.72 2.54 -6.62
CA GLY A 114 -0.59 3.03 -7.05
C GLY A 114 -1.61 2.88 -5.92
N LYS A 115 -2.73 3.56 -6.08
CA LYS A 115 -3.87 3.49 -5.16
C LYS A 115 -5.16 3.48 -5.96
N THR A 116 -6.10 2.63 -5.56
CA THR A 116 -7.48 2.62 -6.06
C THR A 116 -8.43 2.69 -4.88
N VAL A 117 -9.54 3.39 -5.01
CA VAL A 117 -10.55 3.45 -3.95
C VAL A 117 -11.17 2.07 -3.77
N ASP A 118 -11.21 1.57 -2.53
CA ASP A 118 -12.01 0.40 -2.19
C ASP A 118 -13.48 0.79 -2.15
N VAL A 119 -14.19 0.51 -3.24
CA VAL A 119 -15.58 0.92 -3.45
C VAL A 119 -16.52 0.31 -2.42
N ASP A 120 -16.31 -0.96 -2.08
CA ASP A 120 -17.16 -1.68 -1.14
C ASP A 120 -16.97 -1.16 0.28
N GLU A 121 -15.72 -1.01 0.72
CA GLU A 121 -15.41 -0.49 2.04
C GLU A 121 -15.77 0.99 2.17
N PHE A 122 -15.60 1.78 1.11
CA PHE A 122 -16.01 3.18 1.10
C PHE A 122 -17.54 3.33 1.20
N THR A 123 -18.29 2.49 0.48
CA THR A 123 -19.76 2.42 0.58
C THR A 123 -20.19 2.07 2.00
N ASN A 124 -19.56 1.07 2.60
CA ASN A 124 -19.84 0.64 3.98
C ASN A 124 -19.49 1.75 4.98
N SER A 125 -18.37 2.44 4.78
CA SER A 125 -17.96 3.58 5.61
C SER A 125 -18.99 4.71 5.57
N ILE A 126 -19.48 5.08 4.38
CA ILE A 126 -20.53 6.11 4.27
C ILE A 126 -21.82 5.67 4.99
N ARG A 127 -22.23 4.39 4.85
CA ARG A 127 -23.41 3.86 5.55
C ARG A 127 -23.26 3.92 7.07
N SER A 128 -22.14 3.49 7.61
CA SER A 128 -21.87 3.49 9.04
C SER A 128 -21.78 4.89 9.61
N LEU A 129 -21.11 5.82 8.91
CA LEU A 129 -20.94 7.20 9.35
C LEU A 129 -22.24 8.01 9.38
N VAL A 130 -23.24 7.60 8.62
CA VAL A 130 -24.60 8.19 8.67
C VAL A 130 -25.29 7.88 9.99
N THR A 131 -25.04 6.70 10.56
CA THR A 131 -25.61 6.27 11.85
C THR A 131 -24.72 6.58 13.03
N GLU A 132 -23.40 6.53 12.85
CA GLU A 132 -22.40 6.77 13.87
C GLU A 132 -21.38 7.84 13.40
N PRO A 133 -21.74 9.12 13.42
CA PRO A 133 -20.89 10.18 12.92
C PRO A 133 -19.55 10.26 13.68
N ARG A 134 -18.43 10.18 12.94
CA ARG A 134 -17.08 10.40 13.45
C ARG A 134 -16.53 11.72 12.92
N ALA A 135 -15.52 12.27 13.57
CA ALA A 135 -14.98 13.56 13.17
C ALA A 135 -14.31 13.52 11.79
N LYS A 136 -13.50 12.49 11.55
CA LYS A 136 -12.79 12.24 10.28
C LYS A 136 -12.58 10.75 10.08
N VAL A 137 -12.55 10.30 8.84
CA VAL A 137 -12.27 8.93 8.44
C VAL A 137 -11.39 8.95 7.22
N ASP A 138 -10.37 8.07 7.18
CA ASP A 138 -9.55 7.88 6.00
C ASP A 138 -10.38 7.26 4.87
N VAL A 139 -10.09 7.64 3.63
CA VAL A 139 -10.70 6.99 2.48
C VAL A 139 -10.13 5.58 2.38
N PRO A 140 -10.98 4.53 2.36
CA PRO A 140 -10.47 3.18 2.12
C PRO A 140 -9.87 3.07 0.73
N VAL A 141 -8.61 2.67 0.65
CA VAL A 141 -7.89 2.49 -0.62
C VAL A 141 -7.23 1.12 -0.67
N ILE A 142 -7.20 0.54 -1.85
CA ILE A 142 -6.42 -0.63 -2.18
C ILE A 142 -5.09 -0.13 -2.74
N VAL A 143 -3.99 -0.50 -2.11
CA VAL A 143 -2.64 -0.17 -2.57
C VAL A 143 -2.22 -1.19 -3.63
N GLU A 144 -1.71 -0.70 -4.76
CA GLU A 144 -1.23 -1.51 -5.86
C GLU A 144 0.29 -1.32 -5.99
N GLU A 145 1.03 -2.41 -5.84
CA GLU A 145 2.48 -2.38 -5.98
C GLU A 145 2.87 -2.35 -7.46
N PRO A 146 3.99 -1.66 -7.82
CA PRO A 146 4.61 -1.83 -9.12
C PRO A 146 5.15 -3.27 -9.29
N THR A 147 5.53 -3.65 -10.50
CA THR A 147 6.06 -4.99 -10.82
C THR A 147 7.24 -5.38 -9.92
N VAL A 148 8.11 -4.41 -9.62
CA VAL A 148 9.13 -4.52 -8.59
C VAL A 148 8.72 -3.69 -7.40
N SER A 149 8.67 -4.28 -6.22
CA SER A 149 8.31 -3.55 -5.00
C SER A 149 9.24 -2.36 -4.76
N VAL A 150 8.68 -1.27 -4.23
CA VAL A 150 9.46 -0.05 -3.96
C VAL A 150 10.64 -0.35 -3.04
N ALA A 151 10.42 -1.15 -2.00
CA ALA A 151 11.47 -1.54 -1.05
C ALA A 151 12.61 -2.30 -1.74
N SER A 152 12.30 -3.30 -2.59
CA SER A 152 13.32 -4.04 -3.33
C SER A 152 14.13 -3.15 -4.28
N ALA A 153 13.48 -2.16 -4.90
CA ALA A 153 14.17 -1.22 -5.78
C ALA A 153 15.13 -0.30 -5.01
N GLU A 154 14.75 0.14 -3.81
CA GLU A 154 15.63 0.94 -2.94
C GLU A 154 16.81 0.12 -2.43
N ASP A 155 16.60 -1.12 -2.00
CA ASP A 155 17.63 -2.03 -1.55
C ASP A 155 18.63 -2.34 -2.69
N ALA A 156 18.13 -2.59 -3.89
CA ALA A 156 18.96 -2.84 -5.07
C ALA A 156 19.80 -1.61 -5.46
N ASN A 157 19.25 -0.40 -5.37
CA ASN A 157 20.00 0.84 -5.57
C ASN A 157 21.11 1.02 -4.52
N ALA A 158 20.80 0.79 -3.25
CA ALA A 158 21.80 0.86 -2.17
C ALA A 158 22.93 -0.18 -2.38
N LEU A 159 22.57 -1.39 -2.79
CA LEU A 159 23.55 -2.43 -3.11
C LEU A 159 24.43 -2.05 -4.32
N ALA A 160 23.83 -1.50 -5.38
CA ALA A 160 24.56 -1.04 -6.55
C ALA A 160 25.59 0.04 -6.19
N LEU A 161 25.17 1.07 -5.44
CA LEU A 161 26.05 2.14 -4.96
C LEU A 161 27.18 1.60 -4.07
N SER A 162 26.87 0.63 -3.20
CA SER A 162 27.88 -0.02 -2.36
C SER A 162 28.87 -0.82 -3.18
N ALA A 163 28.41 -1.58 -4.17
CA ALA A 163 29.25 -2.42 -5.01
C ALA A 163 30.31 -1.62 -5.81
N ILE A 164 29.93 -0.44 -6.28
CA ILE A 164 30.83 0.43 -7.05
C ILE A 164 31.58 1.50 -6.20
N SER A 165 31.45 1.42 -4.86
CA SER A 165 32.04 2.43 -3.96
C SER A 165 33.58 2.43 -3.95
N GLY A 166 34.19 1.31 -4.33
CA GLY A 166 35.65 1.17 -4.35
C GLY A 166 36.12 -0.07 -5.10
N PRO A 167 37.41 -0.18 -5.34
CA PRO A 167 38.04 -1.35 -5.98
C PRO A 167 38.02 -2.57 -5.04
N VAL A 168 37.96 -3.76 -5.62
CA VAL A 168 38.02 -5.03 -4.89
C VAL A 168 39.34 -5.72 -5.19
N LYS A 169 40.04 -6.19 -4.15
CA LYS A 169 41.27 -6.99 -4.29
C LYS A 169 40.94 -8.46 -4.29
N VAL A 170 41.42 -9.18 -5.28
CA VAL A 170 41.32 -10.63 -5.41
C VAL A 170 42.71 -11.24 -5.32
N ALA A 171 42.84 -12.34 -4.58
CA ALA A 171 44.11 -13.04 -4.42
C ALA A 171 43.98 -14.49 -4.89
N ALA A 172 44.96 -14.98 -5.65
CA ALA A 172 45.08 -16.36 -6.07
C ALA A 172 46.52 -16.84 -5.80
N GLY A 173 46.69 -17.65 -4.76
CA GLY A 173 48.02 -18.03 -4.27
C GLY A 173 48.80 -16.81 -3.78
N SER A 174 49.96 -16.51 -4.42
CA SER A 174 50.76 -15.33 -4.12
C SER A 174 50.47 -14.12 -5.01
N ALA A 175 49.65 -14.31 -6.06
CA ALA A 175 49.25 -13.24 -6.96
C ALA A 175 48.07 -12.44 -6.40
N VAL A 176 48.13 -11.12 -6.54
CA VAL A 176 47.07 -10.21 -6.12
C VAL A 176 46.67 -9.31 -7.30
N ALA A 177 45.42 -9.31 -7.66
CA ALA A 177 44.85 -8.42 -8.66
C ALA A 177 43.89 -7.43 -8.04
N THR A 178 43.64 -6.31 -8.70
CA THR A 178 42.67 -5.31 -8.25
C THR A 178 41.62 -5.09 -9.33
N ILE A 179 40.37 -5.37 -9.01
CA ILE A 179 39.24 -5.07 -9.88
C ILE A 179 38.78 -3.63 -9.63
N PRO A 180 38.88 -2.73 -10.62
CA PRO A 180 38.39 -1.37 -10.46
C PRO A 180 36.91 -1.31 -10.25
N ALA A 181 36.41 -0.33 -9.50
CA ALA A 181 34.98 -0.13 -9.26
C ALA A 181 34.14 0.01 -10.56
N ALA A 182 34.76 0.61 -11.61
CA ALA A 182 34.09 0.73 -12.91
C ALA A 182 33.79 -0.65 -13.54
N VAL A 183 34.78 -1.56 -13.47
CA VAL A 183 34.62 -2.92 -14.00
C VAL A 183 33.56 -3.71 -13.20
N ILE A 184 33.51 -3.47 -11.88
CA ILE A 184 32.46 -4.07 -11.06
C ILE A 184 31.08 -3.58 -11.51
N GLY A 185 30.94 -2.28 -11.79
CA GLY A 185 29.71 -1.71 -12.31
C GLY A 185 29.32 -2.21 -13.70
N ASP A 186 30.30 -2.40 -14.59
CA ASP A 186 30.06 -2.95 -15.93
C ASP A 186 29.65 -4.44 -15.88
N ALA A 187 30.12 -5.17 -14.87
CA ALA A 187 29.75 -6.56 -14.64
C ALA A 187 28.43 -6.74 -13.87
N LEU A 188 27.96 -5.70 -13.16
CA LEU A 188 26.77 -5.78 -12.31
C LEU A 188 25.51 -5.51 -13.10
N SER A 189 24.56 -6.41 -13.00
CA SER A 189 23.21 -6.27 -13.58
C SER A 189 22.14 -6.71 -12.57
N PHE A 190 20.91 -6.28 -12.80
CA PHE A 190 19.76 -6.64 -11.96
C PHE A 190 18.67 -7.26 -12.83
N GLY A 191 18.30 -8.50 -12.51
CA GLY A 191 17.13 -9.17 -13.08
C GLY A 191 15.93 -9.02 -12.15
N VAL A 192 14.72 -9.23 -12.65
CA VAL A 192 13.50 -9.25 -11.83
C VAL A 192 13.05 -10.69 -11.63
N VAL A 193 12.93 -11.10 -10.37
CA VAL A 193 12.44 -12.44 -9.99
C VAL A 193 11.41 -12.28 -8.87
N ASN A 194 10.18 -12.75 -9.10
CA ASN A 194 9.09 -12.67 -8.13
C ASN A 194 8.84 -11.26 -7.53
N GLY A 195 8.98 -10.22 -8.35
CA GLY A 195 8.76 -8.85 -7.90
C GLY A 195 9.93 -8.21 -7.14
N GLU A 196 11.10 -8.81 -7.18
CA GLU A 196 12.31 -8.32 -6.54
C GLU A 196 13.46 -8.18 -7.54
N TYR A 197 14.31 -7.17 -7.36
CA TYR A 197 15.56 -7.07 -8.08
C TYR A 197 16.59 -8.06 -7.50
N VAL A 198 17.09 -8.92 -8.37
CA VAL A 198 18.13 -9.90 -8.01
C VAL A 198 19.42 -9.51 -8.73
N PRO A 199 20.50 -9.22 -7.98
CA PRO A 199 21.80 -8.87 -8.55
C PRO A 199 22.45 -10.06 -9.23
N SER A 200 23.11 -9.82 -10.34
CA SER A 200 23.94 -10.78 -11.06
C SER A 200 25.25 -10.13 -11.48
N LEU A 201 26.33 -10.88 -11.43
CA LEU A 201 27.66 -10.44 -11.88
C LEU A 201 28.10 -11.25 -13.10
N ASP A 202 28.50 -10.57 -14.16
CA ASP A 202 29.13 -11.22 -15.31
C ASP A 202 30.57 -11.63 -14.95
N ALA A 203 30.74 -12.94 -14.75
CA ALA A 203 32.03 -13.51 -14.42
C ALA A 203 33.05 -13.35 -15.51
N THR A 204 32.64 -13.22 -16.78
CA THR A 204 33.58 -13.02 -17.92
C THR A 204 34.25 -11.66 -17.84
N VAL A 205 33.43 -10.61 -17.62
CA VAL A 205 33.93 -9.23 -17.48
C VAL A 205 34.93 -9.12 -16.31
N LEU A 206 34.58 -9.74 -15.17
CA LEU A 206 35.44 -9.74 -13.98
C LEU A 206 36.72 -10.54 -14.22
N TYR A 207 36.67 -11.69 -14.89
CA TYR A 207 37.80 -12.53 -15.19
C TYR A 207 38.79 -11.83 -16.15
N GLU A 208 38.29 -11.22 -17.21
CA GLU A 208 39.12 -10.49 -18.18
C GLU A 208 39.90 -9.38 -17.50
N ALA A 209 39.32 -8.67 -16.55
CA ALA A 209 39.95 -7.57 -15.82
C ALA A 209 41.14 -8.00 -14.92
N VAL A 210 41.19 -9.27 -14.51
CA VAL A 210 42.24 -9.77 -13.59
C VAL A 210 43.12 -10.86 -14.19
N SER A 211 42.78 -11.36 -15.38
CA SER A 211 43.44 -12.52 -15.98
C SER A 211 44.95 -12.31 -16.21
N GLU A 212 45.37 -11.13 -16.60
CA GLU A 212 46.76 -10.81 -16.83
C GLU A 212 47.57 -10.77 -15.52
N ASP A 213 47.01 -10.15 -14.47
CA ASP A 213 47.65 -10.02 -13.15
C ASP A 213 47.75 -11.37 -12.41
N LEU A 214 46.85 -12.27 -12.71
CA LEU A 214 46.77 -13.61 -12.12
C LEU A 214 47.49 -14.69 -12.97
N GLN A 215 48.01 -14.33 -14.16
CA GLN A 215 48.83 -15.21 -14.99
C GLN A 215 50.19 -15.48 -14.30
N GLY A 216 50.27 -16.62 -13.70
CA GLY A 216 51.44 -17.04 -12.92
C GLY A 216 51.11 -17.60 -11.55
N SER A 217 49.89 -17.45 -11.12
CA SER A 217 49.38 -18.24 -10.00
C SER A 217 49.38 -19.72 -10.37
N GLU A 218 49.91 -20.56 -9.46
CA GLU A 218 50.02 -22.01 -9.67
C GLU A 218 48.72 -22.58 -10.27
N LYS A 219 48.88 -23.51 -11.27
CA LYS A 219 47.74 -24.29 -11.80
C LYS A 219 46.90 -24.83 -10.66
N PRO A 220 45.60 -24.75 -10.74
CA PRO A 220 44.71 -25.23 -9.69
C PRO A 220 45.08 -26.68 -9.30
N ARG A 221 45.63 -26.86 -8.11
CA ARG A 221 45.84 -28.18 -7.55
C ARG A 221 44.47 -28.62 -7.01
N ASN A 222 44.07 -29.84 -7.32
CA ASN A 222 42.84 -30.41 -6.77
C ASN A 222 42.74 -30.13 -5.27
N ALA A 223 41.79 -29.31 -4.85
CA ALA A 223 41.54 -29.03 -3.46
C ALA A 223 41.20 -30.33 -2.73
N ARG A 224 42.08 -30.77 -1.81
CA ARG A 224 41.77 -31.88 -0.91
C ARG A 224 41.30 -31.25 0.39
N PHE A 225 40.02 -31.42 0.67
CA PHE A 225 39.48 -31.08 1.98
C PHE A 225 40.07 -32.07 3.03
N LYS A 226 40.73 -31.56 4.04
CA LYS A 226 41.20 -32.31 5.16
C LYS A 226 40.23 -32.07 6.32
N VAL A 227 39.29 -33.00 6.48
CA VAL A 227 38.36 -32.96 7.62
C VAL A 227 39.17 -33.23 8.87
N ARG A 228 39.13 -32.35 9.82
CA ARG A 228 39.75 -32.52 11.13
C ARG A 228 38.89 -33.49 11.96
N LYS A 229 39.50 -34.07 13.02
CA LYS A 229 38.84 -35.02 13.90
C LYS A 229 37.61 -34.47 14.63
N ASP A 230 37.50 -33.14 14.70
CA ASP A 230 36.38 -32.38 15.26
C ASP A 230 35.24 -32.08 14.26
N GLY A 231 35.35 -32.55 13.00
CA GLY A 231 34.38 -32.34 11.96
C GLY A 231 34.50 -30.98 11.22
N SER A 232 35.48 -30.14 11.57
CA SER A 232 35.76 -28.89 10.84
C SER A 232 36.59 -29.18 9.59
N ILE A 233 36.42 -28.32 8.55
CA ILE A 233 37.16 -28.37 7.28
C ILE A 233 38.36 -27.44 7.35
#